data_967cf8d3ffaffe27d9be25e679b64d84
#
_entry.id   967cf8d3ffaffe27d9be25e679b64d84
#
_cell.length_a   1.000
_cell.length_b   1.000
_cell.length_c   1.000
_cell.angle_alpha   90.00
_cell.angle_beta   90.00
_cell.angle_gamma   90.00
#
_symmetry.space_group_name_H-M   'P 1'
#
loop_
_entity.id
_entity.type
_entity.pdbx_description
1 polymer ?
#
loop_
_entity_poly.entity_id
_entity_poly.type
_entity_poly.pdbx_seq_one_letter_code
_entity_poly.pdbx_strand_id
1 'polypeptide(L)'
;LSHPPTTLDHPRTDAAAPAGTGGPIPWAGILSVLFLGVAAGTQMSDRGLQAVLSPAIQQAFGVGDAVIGALHGIAGILIASALAVPLARLADRYSRKHMLLALIAAWTVLTGVSALAPNFALFFSARAVLGVTEFAMIPVVYSLIPDLVGERFRVGANLAFAALMATGASAGFYGGGALLGWAQGLVDAGTVTGIAPWRLAMVLLGGAGMPLLLLGLLTWDPPRGAQQADAPGSPQGSIAAFARTHGREIALFIGAAGGLAIAVQALTPMIALALVRRFGADLTAVGHALGIILLVTNLCSLPAAGTIDRLLRRRLQARARPAVMAAGAALSLPCAALLGLAADTHQALAIVALFLLLTCIANALIPTMLQDLLPADLRARCFAIYSFVIAAFCSLGPVLSGAVSDRLAGGNLLLSIGAVAVPALLVAMLSAGLSAWRPGERSHLATAASAV
;
A
#
# COMPACT_ATOMS: atom_id res chain seq x y z
N LEU A 1 47.32 -8.76 67.83
CA LEU A 1 47.71 -7.64 66.97
C LEU A 1 46.92 -7.78 65.67
N SER A 2 45.76 -7.18 65.66
CA SER A 2 44.75 -7.20 64.61
C SER A 2 44.92 -5.95 63.72
N HIS A 3 45.07 -6.18 62.43
CA HIS A 3 44.92 -5.10 61.43
C HIS A 3 43.50 -5.08 60.90
N PRO A 4 42.83 -3.91 60.74
CA PRO A 4 41.52 -3.83 60.11
C PRO A 4 41.66 -3.81 58.56
N PRO A 5 40.66 -4.33 57.84
CA PRO A 5 40.70 -4.34 56.38
C PRO A 5 40.44 -2.96 55.79
N THR A 6 41.26 -2.59 54.82
CA THR A 6 41.16 -1.40 53.96
C THR A 6 39.92 -1.54 53.07
N THR A 7 38.97 -0.62 53.22
CA THR A 7 37.85 -0.42 52.32
C THR A 7 38.36 0.16 51.00
N LEU A 8 38.27 -0.62 49.90
CA LEU A 8 38.46 -0.15 48.55
C LEU A 8 37.21 0.70 48.16
N ASP A 9 37.43 2.00 48.06
CA ASP A 9 36.48 2.91 47.44
C ASP A 9 36.32 2.58 45.95
N HIS A 10 35.18 1.98 45.61
CA HIS A 10 34.77 1.87 44.21
C HIS A 10 34.26 3.26 43.76
N PRO A 11 34.75 3.79 42.65
CA PRO A 11 34.19 5.02 42.10
C PRO A 11 32.74 4.74 41.72
N ARG A 12 31.84 5.51 42.32
CA ARG A 12 30.42 5.58 41.90
C ARG A 12 30.40 5.98 40.45
N THR A 13 30.09 5.03 39.57
CA THR A 13 29.63 5.31 38.22
C THR A 13 28.35 6.14 38.36
N ASP A 14 28.46 7.40 38.04
CA ASP A 14 27.32 8.28 37.88
C ASP A 14 26.33 7.58 36.92
N ALA A 15 25.24 7.11 37.51
CA ALA A 15 24.12 6.63 36.76
C ALA A 15 23.61 7.79 35.91
N ALA A 16 23.83 7.70 34.61
CA ALA A 16 23.28 8.65 33.65
C ALA A 16 21.78 8.79 33.94
N ALA A 17 21.38 9.99 34.29
CA ALA A 17 20.00 10.35 34.55
C ALA A 17 19.14 9.89 33.37
N PRO A 18 17.94 9.31 33.61
CA PRO A 18 17.04 8.92 32.52
C PRO A 18 16.75 10.16 31.69
N ALA A 19 17.01 10.05 30.38
CA ALA A 19 16.78 11.10 29.40
C ALA A 19 15.36 11.64 29.57
N GLY A 20 15.26 12.93 29.86
CA GLY A 20 14.07 13.63 30.32
C GLY A 20 12.88 13.41 29.38
N THR A 21 11.83 12.87 29.93
CA THR A 21 10.47 12.87 29.39
C THR A 21 9.94 14.31 29.47
N GLY A 22 9.91 15.05 28.36
CA GLY A 22 9.18 16.31 28.35
C GLY A 22 9.80 17.50 27.63
N GLY A 23 10.64 17.28 26.59
CA GLY A 23 10.99 18.37 25.69
C GLY A 23 9.79 18.81 24.83
N PRO A 24 9.67 20.11 24.50
CA PRO A 24 8.62 20.59 23.60
C PRO A 24 8.68 19.82 22.29
N ILE A 25 7.49 19.50 21.75
CA ILE A 25 7.36 18.84 20.45
C ILE A 25 8.16 19.67 19.44
N PRO A 26 9.21 19.12 18.82
CA PRO A 26 9.96 19.89 17.84
C PRO A 26 9.05 20.07 16.60
N TRP A 27 8.50 21.28 16.46
CA TRP A 27 7.62 21.63 15.32
C TRP A 27 8.25 21.27 13.99
N ALA A 28 9.57 21.37 13.86
CA ALA A 28 10.31 20.93 12.69
C ALA A 28 10.13 19.43 12.37
N GLY A 29 10.07 18.56 13.38
CA GLY A 29 9.83 17.13 13.20
C GLY A 29 8.41 16.86 12.71
N ILE A 30 7.40 17.54 13.29
CA ILE A 30 5.99 17.39 12.85
C ILE A 30 5.83 17.89 11.41
N LEU A 31 6.35 19.06 11.08
CA LEU A 31 6.32 19.62 9.73
C LEU A 31 7.00 18.68 8.73
N SER A 32 8.13 18.07 9.12
CA SER A 32 8.80 17.07 8.28
C SER A 32 7.93 15.83 8.06
N VAL A 33 7.26 15.30 9.09
CA VAL A 33 6.34 14.15 8.93
C VAL A 33 5.15 14.51 8.04
N LEU A 34 4.57 15.70 8.19
CA LEU A 34 3.49 16.16 7.31
C LEU A 34 3.97 16.31 5.86
N PHE A 35 5.15 16.90 5.64
CA PHE A 35 5.76 16.99 4.32
C PHE A 35 5.95 15.60 3.69
N LEU A 36 6.51 14.64 4.45
CA LEU A 36 6.71 13.26 4.01
C LEU A 36 5.40 12.59 3.64
N GLY A 37 4.35 12.82 4.44
CA GLY A 37 3.02 12.30 4.18
C GLY A 37 2.38 12.91 2.93
N VAL A 38 2.52 14.22 2.72
CA VAL A 38 2.03 14.90 1.51
C VAL A 38 2.80 14.43 0.28
N ALA A 39 4.12 14.31 0.35
CA ALA A 39 4.95 13.83 -0.75
C ALA A 39 4.58 12.40 -1.16
N ALA A 40 4.45 11.48 -0.20
CA ALA A 40 4.01 10.12 -0.45
C ALA A 40 2.56 10.06 -0.94
N GLY A 41 1.67 10.90 -0.39
CA GLY A 41 0.28 11.02 -0.84
C GLY A 41 0.17 11.50 -2.29
N THR A 42 1.00 12.46 -2.70
CA THR A 42 1.06 12.94 -4.09
C THR A 42 1.51 11.84 -5.05
N GLN A 43 2.50 11.03 -4.66
CA GLN A 43 2.90 9.86 -5.45
C GLN A 43 1.79 8.79 -5.50
N MET A 44 1.07 8.55 -4.40
CA MET A 44 -0.07 7.64 -4.41
C MET A 44 -1.24 8.16 -5.26
N SER A 45 -1.42 9.48 -5.36
CA SER A 45 -2.45 10.07 -6.22
C SER A 45 -2.18 9.85 -7.71
N ASP A 46 -0.94 9.68 -8.12
CA ASP A 46 -0.57 9.33 -9.50
C ASP A 46 -1.20 8.00 -9.95
N ARG A 47 -1.26 7.01 -9.06
CA ARG A 47 -1.93 5.72 -9.36
C ARG A 47 -3.43 5.87 -9.57
N GLY A 48 -4.07 6.70 -8.75
CA GLY A 48 -5.50 7.01 -8.91
C GLY A 48 -5.78 7.75 -10.22
N LEU A 49 -4.96 8.76 -10.53
CA LEU A 49 -5.04 9.48 -11.81
C LEU A 49 -4.84 8.50 -12.99
N GLN A 50 -3.82 7.65 -12.96
CA GLN A 50 -3.57 6.67 -14.03
C GLN A 50 -4.76 5.74 -14.24
N ALA A 51 -5.40 5.28 -13.15
CA ALA A 51 -6.58 4.43 -13.24
C ALA A 51 -7.75 5.16 -13.91
N VAL A 52 -7.99 6.44 -13.56
CA VAL A 52 -8.99 7.29 -14.19
C VAL A 52 -8.64 7.56 -15.66
N LEU A 53 -7.37 7.79 -15.99
CA LEU A 53 -6.93 8.06 -17.37
C LEU A 53 -6.85 6.80 -18.25
N SER A 54 -7.04 5.59 -17.71
CA SER A 54 -6.91 4.34 -18.46
C SER A 54 -7.72 4.29 -19.76
N PRO A 55 -8.97 4.81 -19.85
CA PRO A 55 -9.70 4.87 -21.12
C PRO A 55 -8.98 5.68 -22.19
N ALA A 56 -8.48 6.87 -21.82
CA ALA A 56 -7.78 7.77 -22.73
C ALA A 56 -6.41 7.21 -23.16
N ILE A 57 -5.69 6.57 -22.22
CA ILE A 57 -4.42 5.90 -22.51
C ILE A 57 -4.64 4.74 -23.48
N GLN A 58 -5.66 3.91 -23.23
CA GLN A 58 -6.02 2.78 -24.07
C GLN A 58 -6.32 3.23 -25.50
N GLN A 59 -7.15 4.25 -25.64
CA GLN A 59 -7.51 4.81 -26.94
C GLN A 59 -6.30 5.43 -27.67
N ALA A 60 -5.46 6.18 -26.94
CA ALA A 60 -4.32 6.88 -27.52
C ALA A 60 -3.25 5.93 -28.09
N PHE A 61 -3.05 4.78 -27.46
CA PHE A 61 -2.05 3.80 -27.88
C PHE A 61 -2.65 2.61 -28.64
N GLY A 62 -3.97 2.48 -28.74
CA GLY A 62 -4.64 1.36 -29.40
C GLY A 62 -4.38 0.00 -28.76
N VAL A 63 -4.26 -0.05 -27.43
CA VAL A 63 -3.90 -1.27 -26.69
C VAL A 63 -5.13 -1.93 -26.07
N GLY A 64 -5.08 -3.28 -25.88
CA GLY A 64 -6.14 -4.06 -25.25
C GLY A 64 -6.17 -3.96 -23.72
N ASP A 65 -7.19 -4.55 -23.11
CA ASP A 65 -7.40 -4.56 -21.67
C ASP A 65 -6.30 -5.33 -20.94
N ALA A 66 -5.80 -6.42 -21.52
CA ALA A 66 -4.67 -7.17 -20.97
C ALA A 66 -3.42 -6.30 -20.83
N VAL A 67 -3.17 -5.41 -21.80
CA VAL A 67 -2.02 -4.51 -21.80
C VAL A 67 -2.18 -3.40 -20.75
N ILE A 68 -3.39 -2.84 -20.59
CA ILE A 68 -3.72 -1.93 -19.49
C ILE A 68 -3.59 -2.65 -18.13
N GLY A 69 -4.06 -3.90 -18.05
CA GLY A 69 -3.86 -4.72 -16.86
C GLY A 69 -2.38 -4.95 -16.52
N ALA A 70 -1.55 -5.22 -17.52
CA ALA A 70 -0.11 -5.36 -17.36
C ALA A 70 0.56 -4.04 -16.93
N LEU A 71 0.09 -2.91 -17.43
CA LEU A 71 0.55 -1.58 -17.01
C LEU A 71 0.33 -1.35 -15.51
N HIS A 72 -0.86 -1.64 -15.00
CA HIS A 72 -1.18 -1.49 -13.58
C HIS A 72 -0.52 -2.57 -12.70
N GLY A 73 -0.53 -3.83 -13.14
CA GLY A 73 -0.03 -4.96 -12.37
C GLY A 73 1.49 -5.14 -12.51
N ILE A 74 1.98 -5.37 -13.72
CA ILE A 74 3.39 -5.71 -13.93
C ILE A 74 4.28 -4.48 -13.76
N ALA A 75 4.01 -3.40 -14.49
CA ALA A 75 4.82 -2.19 -14.39
C ALA A 75 4.67 -1.51 -13.03
N GLY A 76 3.43 -1.23 -12.61
CA GLY A 76 3.13 -0.45 -11.42
C GLY A 76 3.39 -1.18 -10.09
N ILE A 77 3.40 -2.52 -10.06
CA ILE A 77 3.51 -3.29 -8.82
C ILE A 77 4.67 -4.27 -8.83
N LEU A 78 4.71 -5.22 -9.78
CA LEU A 78 5.66 -6.33 -9.73
C LEU A 78 7.09 -5.86 -9.94
N ILE A 79 7.37 -5.14 -11.03
CA ILE A 79 8.71 -4.60 -11.32
C ILE A 79 9.12 -3.61 -10.23
N ALA A 80 8.19 -2.76 -9.83
CA ALA A 80 8.41 -1.77 -8.77
C ALA A 80 8.84 -2.42 -7.45
N SER A 81 8.12 -3.43 -6.98
CA SER A 81 8.44 -4.12 -5.72
C SER A 81 9.74 -4.90 -5.78
N ALA A 82 10.06 -5.52 -6.93
CA ALA A 82 11.31 -6.26 -7.10
C ALA A 82 12.54 -5.35 -7.02
N LEU A 83 12.47 -4.17 -7.62
CA LEU A 83 13.59 -3.21 -7.65
C LEU A 83 13.66 -2.32 -6.41
N ALA A 84 12.57 -2.16 -5.66
CA ALA A 84 12.58 -1.38 -4.43
C ALA A 84 13.49 -1.97 -3.33
N VAL A 85 13.64 -3.30 -3.29
CA VAL A 85 14.50 -3.98 -2.29
C VAL A 85 15.98 -3.60 -2.42
N PRO A 86 16.64 -3.68 -3.61
CA PRO A 86 18.01 -3.21 -3.75
C PRO A 86 18.14 -1.71 -3.53
N LEU A 87 17.14 -0.91 -3.89
CA LEU A 87 17.15 0.53 -3.69
C LEU A 87 17.05 0.92 -2.20
N ALA A 88 16.30 0.17 -1.40
CA ALA A 88 16.26 0.35 0.05
C ALA A 88 17.64 0.14 0.70
N ARG A 89 18.42 -0.87 0.25
CA ARG A 89 19.81 -1.07 0.72
C ARG A 89 20.74 0.09 0.35
N LEU A 90 20.47 0.77 -0.77
CA LEU A 90 21.20 1.96 -1.16
C LEU A 90 20.90 3.13 -0.20
N ALA A 91 19.64 3.25 0.27
CA ALA A 91 19.23 4.24 1.26
C ALA A 91 19.97 4.11 2.60
N ASP A 92 20.44 2.90 2.96
CA ASP A 92 21.23 2.68 4.17
C ASP A 92 22.63 3.30 4.09
N ARG A 93 23.17 3.49 2.87
CA ARG A 93 24.51 4.03 2.64
C ARG A 93 24.56 5.55 2.47
N TYR A 94 23.47 6.15 1.98
CA TYR A 94 23.38 7.58 1.68
C TYR A 94 22.49 8.32 2.69
N SER A 95 22.54 9.66 2.69
CA SER A 95 21.59 10.48 3.47
C SER A 95 20.17 10.19 3.02
N ARG A 96 19.30 9.87 3.98
CA ARG A 96 17.89 9.55 3.74
C ARG A 96 17.14 10.72 3.11
N LYS A 97 17.49 11.97 3.49
CA LYS A 97 16.95 13.18 2.89
C LYS A 97 17.30 13.27 1.42
N HIS A 98 18.59 13.10 1.06
CA HIS A 98 19.00 13.15 -0.34
C HIS A 98 18.37 12.03 -1.17
N MET A 99 18.25 10.82 -0.59
CA MET A 99 17.53 9.73 -1.24
C MET A 99 16.07 10.08 -1.49
N LEU A 100 15.38 10.65 -0.50
CA LEU A 100 13.98 11.10 -0.64
C LEU A 100 13.83 12.13 -1.76
N LEU A 101 14.70 13.14 -1.78
CA LEU A 101 14.69 14.18 -2.81
C LEU A 101 14.97 13.59 -4.20
N ALA A 102 15.91 12.66 -4.29
CA ALA A 102 16.19 11.94 -5.55
C ALA A 102 14.98 11.11 -6.03
N LEU A 103 14.24 10.46 -5.11
CA LEU A 103 13.02 9.72 -5.45
C LEU A 103 11.90 10.64 -5.92
N ILE A 104 11.71 11.83 -5.28
CA ILE A 104 10.73 12.82 -5.71
C ILE A 104 11.13 13.40 -7.07
N ALA A 105 12.40 13.74 -7.28
CA ALA A 105 12.90 14.23 -8.56
C ALA A 105 12.71 13.21 -9.69
N ALA A 106 13.08 11.95 -9.44
CA ALA A 106 12.90 10.87 -10.39
C ALA A 106 11.42 10.66 -10.73
N TRP A 107 10.52 10.68 -9.72
CA TRP A 107 9.08 10.59 -9.93
C TRP A 107 8.56 11.75 -10.81
N THR A 108 8.96 12.99 -10.51
CA THR A 108 8.60 14.17 -11.27
C THR A 108 9.01 14.05 -12.76
N VAL A 109 10.28 13.71 -12.99
CA VAL A 109 10.83 13.54 -14.35
C VAL A 109 10.15 12.39 -15.10
N LEU A 110 10.01 11.22 -14.45
CA LEU A 110 9.41 10.03 -15.07
C LEU A 110 7.92 10.21 -15.37
N THR A 111 7.17 10.98 -14.55
CA THR A 111 5.80 11.36 -14.86
C THR A 111 5.75 12.21 -16.13
N GLY A 112 6.64 13.19 -16.26
CA GLY A 112 6.79 13.99 -17.48
C GLY A 112 7.18 13.15 -18.70
N VAL A 113 8.15 12.25 -18.58
CA VAL A 113 8.55 11.31 -19.64
C VAL A 113 7.38 10.42 -20.05
N SER A 114 6.60 9.92 -19.09
CA SER A 114 5.39 9.13 -19.37
C SER A 114 4.36 9.95 -20.13
N ALA A 115 4.11 11.19 -19.70
CA ALA A 115 3.13 12.07 -20.33
C ALA A 115 3.50 12.39 -21.81
N LEU A 116 4.78 12.53 -22.10
CA LEU A 116 5.29 12.89 -23.43
C LEU A 116 5.70 11.67 -24.27
N ALA A 117 5.51 10.46 -23.76
CA ALA A 117 5.92 9.24 -24.47
C ALA A 117 5.24 9.12 -25.85
N PRO A 118 6.00 8.97 -26.95
CA PRO A 118 5.46 8.84 -28.30
C PRO A 118 4.85 7.47 -28.57
N ASN A 119 5.24 6.45 -27.83
CA ASN A 119 4.77 5.07 -27.99
C ASN A 119 4.53 4.40 -26.63
N PHE A 120 3.77 3.31 -26.67
CA PHE A 120 3.41 2.57 -25.46
C PHE A 120 4.61 1.93 -24.76
N ALA A 121 5.63 1.48 -25.49
CA ALA A 121 6.80 0.84 -24.90
C ALA A 121 7.58 1.80 -23.97
N LEU A 122 7.80 3.04 -24.42
CA LEU A 122 8.41 4.08 -23.58
C LEU A 122 7.50 4.47 -22.41
N PHE A 123 6.18 4.62 -22.68
CA PHE A 123 5.21 4.88 -21.62
C PHE A 123 5.26 3.79 -20.53
N PHE A 124 5.16 2.53 -20.91
CA PHE A 124 5.21 1.38 -20.00
C PHE A 124 6.52 1.32 -19.21
N SER A 125 7.65 1.51 -19.88
CA SER A 125 8.97 1.47 -19.24
C SER A 125 9.15 2.62 -18.24
N ALA A 126 8.74 3.83 -18.60
CA ALA A 126 8.77 4.98 -17.69
C ALA A 126 7.87 4.76 -16.47
N ARG A 127 6.67 4.19 -16.65
CA ARG A 127 5.74 3.84 -15.55
C ARG A 127 6.30 2.72 -14.66
N ALA A 128 7.02 1.74 -15.23
CA ALA A 128 7.65 0.69 -14.44
C ALA A 128 8.77 1.25 -13.54
N VAL A 129 9.62 2.12 -14.07
CA VAL A 129 10.69 2.78 -13.28
C VAL A 129 10.09 3.76 -12.27
N LEU A 130 9.02 4.48 -12.63
CA LEU A 130 8.31 5.38 -11.73
C LEU A 130 7.73 4.62 -10.53
N GLY A 131 7.12 3.45 -10.73
CA GLY A 131 6.64 2.61 -9.65
C GLY A 131 7.73 2.24 -8.64
N VAL A 132 8.99 2.08 -9.09
CA VAL A 132 10.12 1.82 -8.18
C VAL A 132 10.33 2.99 -7.20
N THR A 133 10.21 4.23 -7.66
CA THR A 133 10.36 5.41 -6.80
C THR A 133 9.29 5.48 -5.72
N GLU A 134 8.06 5.10 -6.06
CA GLU A 134 6.93 5.06 -5.12
C GLU A 134 7.12 3.98 -4.04
N PHE A 135 7.47 2.75 -4.45
CA PHE A 135 7.67 1.66 -3.49
C PHE A 135 8.90 1.88 -2.60
N ALA A 136 9.98 2.46 -3.14
CA ALA A 136 11.19 2.74 -2.37
C ALA A 136 11.02 3.88 -1.36
N MET A 137 10.11 4.81 -1.60
CA MET A 137 9.86 5.94 -0.70
C MET A 137 9.33 5.50 0.66
N ILE A 138 8.44 4.51 0.71
CA ILE A 138 7.76 4.07 1.93
C ILE A 138 8.76 3.62 3.02
N PRO A 139 9.71 2.68 2.79
CA PRO A 139 10.68 2.28 3.80
C PRO A 139 11.63 3.42 4.20
N VAL A 140 12.00 4.30 3.27
CA VAL A 140 12.82 5.48 3.57
C VAL A 140 12.11 6.39 4.57
N VAL A 141 10.82 6.68 4.36
CA VAL A 141 10.04 7.51 5.28
C VAL A 141 9.87 6.85 6.63
N TYR A 142 9.51 5.55 6.69
CA TYR A 142 9.39 4.84 7.97
C TYR A 142 10.71 4.78 8.74
N SER A 143 11.85 4.82 8.06
CA SER A 143 13.15 4.89 8.71
C SER A 143 13.49 6.30 9.24
N LEU A 144 12.89 7.37 8.68
CA LEU A 144 13.09 8.76 9.12
C LEU A 144 12.21 9.15 10.31
N ILE A 145 10.98 8.65 10.38
CA ILE A 145 10.01 9.03 11.43
C ILE A 145 10.57 8.90 12.85
N PRO A 146 11.28 7.82 13.25
CA PRO A 146 11.85 7.69 14.58
C PRO A 146 12.87 8.77 14.95
N ASP A 147 13.60 9.28 13.96
CA ASP A 147 14.63 10.30 14.15
C ASP A 147 14.04 11.73 14.12
N LEU A 148 12.85 11.90 13.52
CA LEU A 148 12.14 13.19 13.42
C LEU A 148 11.30 13.51 14.64
N VAL A 149 10.72 12.48 15.28
CA VAL A 149 9.82 12.66 16.43
C VAL A 149 10.24 11.77 17.60
N GLY A 150 10.08 12.29 18.82
CA GLY A 150 10.36 11.51 20.02
C GLY A 150 9.46 10.27 20.14
N GLU A 151 9.88 9.28 20.92
CA GLU A 151 9.23 7.98 21.07
C GLU A 151 7.73 8.09 21.40
N ARG A 152 7.36 9.05 22.24
CA ARG A 152 5.97 9.36 22.63
C ARG A 152 5.05 9.66 21.42
N PHE A 153 5.59 10.30 20.38
CA PHE A 153 4.81 10.74 19.21
C PHE A 153 4.94 9.82 18.01
N ARG A 154 5.81 8.80 18.06
CA ARG A 154 6.14 7.92 16.94
C ARG A 154 4.91 7.20 16.37
N VAL A 155 4.03 6.71 17.24
CA VAL A 155 2.78 6.04 16.81
C VAL A 155 1.88 7.02 16.06
N GLY A 156 1.68 8.22 16.62
CA GLY A 156 0.87 9.27 15.98
C GLY A 156 1.45 9.70 14.63
N ALA A 157 2.77 9.85 14.52
CA ALA A 157 3.44 10.21 13.27
C ALA A 157 3.27 9.12 12.18
N ASN A 158 3.42 7.85 12.55
CA ASN A 158 3.19 6.74 11.62
C ASN A 158 1.73 6.68 11.15
N LEU A 159 0.76 6.92 12.04
CA LEU A 159 -0.66 6.96 11.68
C LEU A 159 -0.97 8.16 10.78
N ALA A 160 -0.42 9.34 11.08
CA ALA A 160 -0.58 10.53 10.24
C ALA A 160 0.00 10.32 8.84
N PHE A 161 1.20 9.74 8.74
CA PHE A 161 1.80 9.38 7.45
C PHE A 161 0.93 8.40 6.65
N ALA A 162 0.47 7.32 7.28
CA ALA A 162 -0.39 6.33 6.63
C ALA A 162 -1.74 6.93 6.19
N ALA A 163 -2.33 7.82 7.01
CA ALA A 163 -3.57 8.53 6.67
C ALA A 163 -3.38 9.47 5.48
N LEU A 164 -2.28 10.23 5.43
CA LEU A 164 -1.95 11.12 4.30
C LEU A 164 -1.71 10.33 3.02
N MET A 165 -1.03 9.19 3.08
CA MET A 165 -0.88 8.28 1.94
C MET A 165 -2.22 7.77 1.41
N ALA A 166 -3.10 7.29 2.30
CA ALA A 166 -4.42 6.79 1.94
C ALA A 166 -5.31 7.90 1.35
N THR A 167 -5.25 9.10 1.93
CA THR A 167 -5.94 10.28 1.41
C THR A 167 -5.42 10.66 0.03
N GLY A 168 -4.10 10.60 -0.19
CA GLY A 168 -3.49 10.84 -1.49
C GLY A 168 -3.97 9.85 -2.56
N ALA A 169 -4.02 8.58 -2.25
CA ALA A 169 -4.55 7.57 -3.17
C ALA A 169 -6.01 7.87 -3.56
N SER A 170 -6.85 8.25 -2.59
CA SER A 170 -8.25 8.65 -2.84
C SER A 170 -8.35 9.96 -3.63
N ALA A 171 -7.49 10.93 -3.32
CA ALA A 171 -7.40 12.20 -4.04
C ALA A 171 -7.00 12.02 -5.50
N GLY A 172 -6.21 10.99 -5.81
CA GLY A 172 -5.84 10.66 -7.19
C GLY A 172 -7.03 10.25 -8.05
N PHE A 173 -7.98 9.50 -7.48
CA PHE A 173 -9.23 9.19 -8.16
C PHE A 173 -10.14 10.42 -8.22
N TYR A 174 -10.37 11.08 -7.09
CA TYR A 174 -11.26 12.24 -6.99
C TYR A 174 -10.78 13.41 -7.88
N GLY A 175 -9.52 13.78 -7.70
CA GLY A 175 -8.92 14.89 -8.43
C GLY A 175 -8.54 14.55 -9.88
N GLY A 176 -8.35 13.26 -10.17
CA GLY A 176 -7.95 12.80 -11.51
C GLY A 176 -8.97 13.16 -12.58
N GLY A 177 -10.26 12.95 -12.31
CA GLY A 177 -11.34 13.38 -13.19
C GLY A 177 -11.40 14.89 -13.34
N ALA A 178 -11.32 15.63 -12.23
CA ALA A 178 -11.34 17.10 -12.24
C ALA A 178 -10.13 17.69 -12.99
N LEU A 179 -8.94 17.10 -12.78
CA LEU A 179 -7.71 17.50 -13.45
C LEU A 179 -7.78 17.27 -14.97
N LEU A 180 -8.39 16.13 -15.38
CA LEU A 180 -8.64 15.84 -16.78
C LEU A 180 -9.63 16.85 -17.38
N GLY A 181 -10.74 17.14 -16.69
CA GLY A 181 -11.72 18.13 -17.13
C GLY A 181 -11.12 19.54 -17.25
N TRP A 182 -10.27 19.93 -16.29
CA TRP A 182 -9.55 21.21 -16.40
C TRP A 182 -8.55 21.22 -17.56
N ALA A 183 -7.78 20.14 -17.75
CA ALA A 183 -6.87 20.01 -18.88
C ALA A 183 -7.62 20.05 -20.22
N GLN A 184 -8.80 19.43 -20.31
CA GLN A 184 -9.68 19.50 -21.47
C GLN A 184 -10.10 20.94 -21.75
N GLY A 185 -10.57 21.68 -20.74
CA GLY A 185 -10.97 23.09 -20.87
C GLY A 185 -9.83 23.99 -21.35
N LEU A 186 -8.59 23.78 -20.92
CA LEU A 186 -7.40 24.51 -21.39
C LEU A 186 -7.10 24.25 -22.88
N VAL A 187 -7.29 23.00 -23.32
CA VAL A 187 -7.08 22.60 -24.72
C VAL A 187 -8.22 23.17 -25.60
N ASP A 188 -9.46 23.05 -25.15
CA ASP A 188 -10.64 23.55 -25.90
C ASP A 188 -10.64 25.07 -26.01
N ALA A 189 -10.16 25.80 -25.00
CA ALA A 189 -9.96 27.22 -25.00
C ALA A 189 -8.78 27.69 -25.90
N GLY A 190 -7.99 26.74 -26.45
CA GLY A 190 -6.81 27.05 -27.24
C GLY A 190 -5.63 27.62 -26.44
N THR A 191 -5.72 27.63 -25.10
CA THR A 191 -4.64 28.10 -24.22
C THR A 191 -3.43 27.19 -24.31
N VAL A 192 -3.66 25.89 -24.46
CA VAL A 192 -2.63 24.86 -24.66
C VAL A 192 -2.96 24.10 -25.94
N THR A 193 -2.03 24.05 -26.89
CA THR A 193 -2.21 23.35 -28.16
C THR A 193 -1.18 22.27 -28.37
N GLY A 194 -1.49 21.25 -29.17
CA GLY A 194 -0.53 20.20 -29.56
C GLY A 194 -0.34 19.11 -28.54
N ILE A 195 -1.08 19.11 -27.42
CA ILE A 195 -1.02 18.05 -26.39
C ILE A 195 -2.41 17.50 -26.09
N ALA A 196 -2.55 16.20 -25.98
CA ALA A 196 -3.83 15.60 -25.59
C ALA A 196 -4.15 15.89 -24.11
N PRO A 197 -5.43 16.10 -23.74
CA PRO A 197 -5.83 16.48 -22.38
C PRO A 197 -5.35 15.52 -21.30
N TRP A 198 -5.36 14.22 -21.53
CA TRP A 198 -4.86 13.22 -20.56
C TRP A 198 -3.34 13.35 -20.32
N ARG A 199 -2.57 13.71 -21.34
CA ARG A 199 -1.13 13.98 -21.23
C ARG A 199 -0.87 15.24 -20.42
N LEU A 200 -1.65 16.29 -20.69
CA LEU A 200 -1.60 17.54 -19.93
C LEU A 200 -1.94 17.30 -18.45
N ALA A 201 -2.96 16.52 -18.15
CA ALA A 201 -3.30 16.15 -16.78
C ALA A 201 -2.12 15.44 -16.04
N MET A 202 -1.41 14.54 -16.73
CA MET A 202 -0.20 13.89 -16.17
C MET A 202 0.94 14.89 -15.96
N VAL A 203 1.18 15.82 -16.92
CA VAL A 203 2.21 16.88 -16.77
C VAL A 203 1.89 17.78 -15.59
N LEU A 204 0.63 18.17 -15.41
CA LEU A 204 0.18 19.01 -14.29
C LEU A 204 0.38 18.30 -12.94
N LEU A 205 0.03 17.02 -12.84
CA LEU A 205 0.29 16.25 -11.63
C LEU A 205 1.81 16.09 -11.37
N GLY A 206 2.58 15.75 -12.39
CA GLY A 206 4.05 15.66 -12.29
C GLY A 206 4.66 16.99 -11.87
N GLY A 207 4.13 18.11 -12.36
CA GLY A 207 4.54 19.46 -11.97
C GLY A 207 4.40 19.75 -10.47
N ALA A 208 3.48 19.08 -9.77
CA ALA A 208 3.37 19.17 -8.32
C ALA A 208 4.61 18.63 -7.57
N GLY A 209 5.45 17.84 -8.22
CA GLY A 209 6.75 17.41 -7.68
C GLY A 209 7.74 18.55 -7.50
N MET A 210 7.67 19.60 -8.32
CA MET A 210 8.59 20.73 -8.23
C MET A 210 8.49 21.49 -6.90
N PRO A 211 7.31 21.98 -6.46
CA PRO A 211 7.17 22.57 -5.14
C PRO A 211 7.50 21.60 -4.02
N LEU A 212 7.22 20.29 -4.17
CA LEU A 212 7.63 19.28 -3.18
C LEU A 212 9.16 19.18 -3.07
N LEU A 213 9.90 19.23 -4.19
CA LEU A 213 11.36 19.27 -4.18
C LEU A 213 11.88 20.51 -3.45
N LEU A 214 11.33 21.69 -3.77
CA LEU A 214 11.73 22.95 -3.13
C LEU A 214 11.46 22.92 -1.63
N LEU A 215 10.29 22.47 -1.20
CA LEU A 215 9.94 22.29 0.21
C LEU A 215 10.84 21.24 0.89
N GLY A 216 11.14 20.16 0.18
CA GLY A 216 12.03 19.12 0.69
C GLY A 216 13.46 19.57 0.95
N LEU A 217 13.97 20.54 0.20
CA LEU A 217 15.27 21.16 0.46
C LEU A 217 15.28 21.89 1.82
N LEU A 218 14.14 22.44 2.24
CA LEU A 218 13.98 23.16 3.50
C LEU A 218 13.74 22.24 4.71
N THR A 219 13.47 20.95 4.51
CA THR A 219 13.24 19.99 5.60
C THR A 219 14.54 19.69 6.33
N TRP A 220 14.41 19.41 7.62
CA TRP A 220 15.54 19.02 8.45
C TRP A 220 16.03 17.61 8.13
N ASP A 221 17.36 17.41 8.09
CA ASP A 221 18.02 16.10 7.95
C ASP A 221 18.51 15.67 9.34
N PRO A 222 17.79 14.80 10.07
CA PRO A 222 18.20 14.40 11.39
C PRO A 222 19.48 13.56 11.32
N PRO A 223 20.45 13.76 12.24
CA PRO A 223 21.61 12.89 12.36
C PRO A 223 21.10 11.45 12.67
N ARG A 224 21.76 10.46 12.10
CA ARG A 224 21.41 9.05 12.38
C ARG A 224 21.57 8.78 13.86
N GLY A 225 20.49 8.41 14.55
CA GLY A 225 20.54 7.94 15.93
C GLY A 225 21.43 6.70 16.03
N ALA A 226 22.29 6.65 17.03
CA ALA A 226 23.25 5.56 17.28
C ALA A 226 22.59 4.18 17.56
N GLN A 227 21.28 4.08 17.54
CA GLN A 227 20.50 2.89 17.91
C GLN A 227 20.30 1.85 16.81
N GLN A 228 20.85 2.03 15.62
CA GLN A 228 20.75 1.05 14.52
C GLN A 228 22.09 0.42 14.12
N ALA A 229 23.09 0.43 15.01
CA ALA A 229 24.16 -0.53 14.87
C ALA A 229 23.56 -1.91 15.18
N ASP A 230 23.47 -2.77 14.16
CA ASP A 230 23.11 -4.17 14.30
C ASP A 230 23.81 -4.73 15.53
N ALA A 231 23.04 -5.20 16.51
CA ALA A 231 23.61 -5.96 17.61
C ALA A 231 24.24 -7.23 16.99
N PRO A 232 25.57 -7.37 17.02
CA PRO A 232 26.19 -8.55 16.43
C PRO A 232 25.82 -9.76 17.25
N GLY A 233 25.13 -10.73 16.69
CA GLY A 233 25.20 -12.11 17.18
C GLY A 233 24.03 -12.69 17.92
N SER A 234 22.76 -12.28 17.66
CA SER A 234 21.67 -13.22 17.96
C SER A 234 21.67 -14.37 16.95
N PRO A 235 21.56 -15.64 17.39
CA PRO A 235 21.46 -16.78 16.48
C PRO A 235 20.23 -16.56 15.59
N GLN A 236 20.50 -16.22 14.31
CA GLN A 236 19.43 -15.95 13.35
C GLN A 236 18.72 -17.26 13.05
N GLY A 237 17.48 -17.40 13.51
CA GLY A 237 16.63 -18.52 13.18
C GLY A 237 16.58 -18.74 11.66
N SER A 238 16.58 -20.01 11.23
CA SER A 238 16.50 -20.35 9.82
C SER A 238 15.07 -20.19 9.31
N ILE A 239 14.84 -19.28 8.36
CA ILE A 239 13.54 -19.11 7.68
C ILE A 239 13.11 -20.44 7.04
N ALA A 240 14.04 -21.20 6.46
CA ALA A 240 13.75 -22.47 5.83
C ALA A 240 13.28 -23.53 6.84
N ALA A 241 13.87 -23.57 8.04
CA ALA A 241 13.43 -24.45 9.11
C ALA A 241 12.04 -24.05 9.61
N PHE A 242 11.80 -22.77 9.83
CA PHE A 242 10.49 -22.25 10.21
C PHE A 242 9.42 -22.56 9.16
N ALA A 243 9.72 -22.36 7.88
CA ALA A 243 8.80 -22.66 6.79
C ALA A 243 8.46 -24.15 6.67
N ARG A 244 9.41 -25.05 6.97
CA ARG A 244 9.15 -26.51 6.98
C ARG A 244 8.21 -26.89 8.12
N THR A 245 8.37 -26.29 9.28
CA THR A 245 7.57 -26.61 10.47
C THR A 245 6.17 -26.02 10.41
N HIS A 246 6.04 -24.77 9.89
CA HIS A 246 4.78 -24.02 9.85
C HIS A 246 4.24 -23.83 8.42
N GLY A 247 4.68 -24.65 7.47
CA GLY A 247 4.39 -24.48 6.04
C GLY A 247 2.90 -24.41 5.72
N ARG A 248 2.06 -25.21 6.41
CA ARG A 248 0.60 -25.19 6.23
C ARG A 248 -0.01 -23.86 6.70
N GLU A 249 0.40 -23.34 7.84
CA GLU A 249 -0.11 -22.07 8.38
C GLU A 249 0.28 -20.90 7.49
N ILE A 250 1.53 -20.92 7.02
CA ILE A 250 2.06 -19.94 6.06
C ILE A 250 1.27 -20.01 4.75
N ALA A 251 1.02 -21.20 4.20
CA ALA A 251 0.28 -21.39 2.96
C ALA A 251 -1.17 -20.91 3.09
N LEU A 252 -1.85 -21.21 4.19
CA LEU A 252 -3.20 -20.73 4.46
C LEU A 252 -3.24 -19.21 4.63
N PHE A 253 -2.26 -18.63 5.31
CA PHE A 253 -2.15 -17.18 5.46
C PHE A 253 -1.91 -16.49 4.11
N ILE A 254 -0.97 -17.00 3.30
CA ILE A 254 -0.66 -16.46 1.97
C ILE A 254 -1.86 -16.64 1.04
N GLY A 255 -2.56 -17.77 1.08
CA GLY A 255 -3.76 -18.00 0.30
C GLY A 255 -4.88 -17.02 0.65
N ALA A 256 -5.09 -16.76 1.95
CA ALA A 256 -6.08 -15.79 2.41
C ALA A 256 -5.72 -14.35 1.99
N ALA A 257 -4.51 -13.91 2.28
CA ALA A 257 -4.06 -12.56 1.94
C ALA A 257 -3.93 -12.34 0.43
N GLY A 258 -3.37 -13.33 -0.30
CA GLY A 258 -3.18 -13.29 -1.75
C GLY A 258 -4.50 -13.28 -2.51
N GLY A 259 -5.48 -14.09 -2.09
CA GLY A 259 -6.80 -14.08 -2.69
C GLY A 259 -7.52 -12.75 -2.55
N LEU A 260 -7.49 -12.14 -1.34
CA LEU A 260 -8.02 -10.79 -1.12
C LEU A 260 -7.27 -9.75 -1.98
N ALA A 261 -5.95 -9.85 -2.07
CA ALA A 261 -5.13 -8.94 -2.86
C ALA A 261 -5.47 -9.00 -4.35
N ILE A 262 -5.59 -10.21 -4.94
CA ILE A 262 -6.01 -10.39 -6.32
C ILE A 262 -7.38 -9.76 -6.55
N ALA A 263 -8.36 -10.03 -5.68
CA ALA A 263 -9.73 -9.57 -5.84
C ALA A 263 -9.84 -8.03 -5.81
N VAL A 264 -9.18 -7.38 -4.86
CA VAL A 264 -9.16 -5.91 -4.76
C VAL A 264 -8.44 -5.28 -5.94
N GLN A 265 -7.31 -5.84 -6.34
CA GLN A 265 -6.51 -5.30 -7.45
C GLN A 265 -7.10 -5.64 -8.83
N ALA A 266 -7.93 -6.68 -8.96
CA ALA A 266 -8.72 -6.92 -10.16
C ALA A 266 -9.71 -5.79 -10.43
N LEU A 267 -10.28 -5.20 -9.36
CA LEU A 267 -11.29 -4.16 -9.43
C LEU A 267 -10.68 -2.75 -9.49
N THR A 268 -9.86 -2.38 -8.52
CA THR A 268 -9.51 -0.98 -8.25
C THR A 268 -8.92 -0.23 -9.45
N PRO A 269 -7.92 -0.73 -10.19
CA PRO A 269 -7.36 -0.01 -11.31
C PRO A 269 -8.20 -0.09 -12.60
N MET A 270 -9.13 -1.06 -12.70
CA MET A 270 -9.89 -1.32 -13.91
C MET A 270 -11.30 -0.76 -13.89
N ILE A 271 -11.83 -0.40 -12.71
CA ILE A 271 -13.24 -0.06 -12.56
C ILE A 271 -13.64 1.21 -13.31
N ALA A 272 -12.80 2.25 -13.33
CA ALA A 272 -13.09 3.47 -14.07
C ALA A 272 -13.24 3.20 -15.57
N LEU A 273 -12.31 2.42 -16.15
CA LEU A 273 -12.38 1.98 -17.54
C LEU A 273 -13.65 1.17 -17.83
N ALA A 274 -14.00 0.26 -16.90
CA ALA A 274 -15.17 -0.60 -17.04
C ALA A 274 -16.49 0.20 -17.04
N LEU A 275 -16.62 1.18 -16.14
CA LEU A 275 -17.84 2.01 -16.03
C LEU A 275 -18.03 2.94 -17.24
N VAL A 276 -16.95 3.58 -17.68
CA VAL A 276 -16.98 4.45 -18.87
C VAL A 276 -17.37 3.64 -20.11
N ARG A 277 -16.77 2.47 -20.31
CA ARG A 277 -17.05 1.63 -21.48
C ARG A 277 -18.46 1.05 -21.47
N ARG A 278 -18.92 0.57 -20.32
CA ARG A 278 -20.21 -0.14 -20.22
C ARG A 278 -21.40 0.79 -20.23
N PHE A 279 -21.30 1.94 -19.56
CA PHE A 279 -22.42 2.85 -19.32
C PHE A 279 -22.26 4.22 -19.98
N GLY A 280 -21.13 4.50 -20.67
CA GLY A 280 -20.85 5.83 -21.19
C GLY A 280 -20.73 6.89 -20.08
N ALA A 281 -20.36 6.46 -18.87
CA ALA A 281 -20.32 7.32 -17.70
C ALA A 281 -19.29 8.44 -17.86
N ASP A 282 -19.61 9.64 -17.36
CA ASP A 282 -18.67 10.74 -17.31
C ASP A 282 -17.48 10.40 -16.40
N LEU A 283 -16.27 10.56 -16.95
CA LEU A 283 -15.04 10.17 -16.29
C LEU A 283 -14.75 10.99 -15.03
N THR A 284 -15.15 12.28 -15.05
CA THR A 284 -15.03 13.17 -13.88
C THR A 284 -15.95 12.71 -12.75
N ALA A 285 -17.21 12.41 -13.06
CA ALA A 285 -18.18 11.93 -12.08
C ALA A 285 -17.77 10.56 -11.50
N VAL A 286 -17.28 9.64 -12.33
CA VAL A 286 -16.74 8.34 -11.91
C VAL A 286 -15.53 8.52 -10.99
N GLY A 287 -14.58 9.37 -11.36
CA GLY A 287 -13.41 9.67 -10.55
C GLY A 287 -13.77 10.24 -9.19
N HIS A 288 -14.70 11.21 -9.13
CA HIS A 288 -15.20 11.77 -7.87
C HIS A 288 -15.84 10.71 -6.99
N ALA A 289 -16.73 9.88 -7.54
CA ALA A 289 -17.40 8.83 -6.80
C ALA A 289 -16.41 7.80 -6.25
N LEU A 290 -15.48 7.31 -7.06
CA LEU A 290 -14.46 6.35 -6.64
C LEU A 290 -13.53 6.94 -5.58
N GLY A 291 -13.12 8.20 -5.71
CA GLY A 291 -12.31 8.88 -4.69
C GLY A 291 -13.00 8.97 -3.34
N ILE A 292 -14.28 9.34 -3.32
CA ILE A 292 -15.10 9.36 -2.09
C ILE A 292 -15.25 7.94 -1.50
N ILE A 293 -15.59 6.97 -2.34
CA ILE A 293 -15.72 5.57 -1.90
C ILE A 293 -14.42 5.08 -1.25
N LEU A 294 -13.27 5.28 -1.89
CA LEU A 294 -11.97 4.88 -1.36
C LEU A 294 -11.64 5.60 -0.05
N LEU A 295 -11.90 6.90 0.05
CA LEU A 295 -11.65 7.67 1.26
C LEU A 295 -12.50 7.15 2.43
N VAL A 296 -13.80 7.01 2.22
CA VAL A 296 -14.75 6.56 3.24
C VAL A 296 -14.45 5.11 3.66
N THR A 297 -14.22 4.22 2.71
CA THR A 297 -13.92 2.82 3.03
C THR A 297 -12.60 2.67 3.79
N ASN A 298 -11.55 3.41 3.45
CA ASN A 298 -10.28 3.38 4.19
C ASN A 298 -10.44 3.95 5.61
N LEU A 299 -11.16 5.07 5.78
CA LEU A 299 -11.39 5.67 7.08
C LEU A 299 -12.26 4.80 7.99
N CYS A 300 -13.28 4.14 7.44
CA CYS A 300 -14.22 3.31 8.21
C CYS A 300 -13.70 1.90 8.50
N SER A 301 -12.85 1.35 7.61
CA SER A 301 -12.42 -0.05 7.73
C SER A 301 -11.55 -0.32 8.95
N LEU A 302 -10.62 0.57 9.30
CA LEU A 302 -9.71 0.38 10.44
C LEU A 302 -10.43 0.33 11.78
N PRO A 303 -11.28 1.33 12.15
CA PRO A 303 -12.03 1.26 13.40
C PRO A 303 -13.05 0.12 13.41
N ALA A 304 -13.67 -0.19 12.28
CA ALA A 304 -14.58 -1.32 12.14
C ALA A 304 -13.84 -2.65 12.38
N ALA A 305 -12.71 -2.88 11.73
CA ALA A 305 -11.91 -4.08 11.92
C ALA A 305 -11.44 -4.24 13.37
N GLY A 306 -10.96 -3.16 14.00
CA GLY A 306 -10.54 -3.16 15.41
C GLY A 306 -11.70 -3.44 16.38
N THR A 307 -12.88 -2.95 16.09
CA THR A 307 -14.08 -3.18 16.91
C THR A 307 -14.56 -4.63 16.76
N ILE A 308 -14.65 -5.12 15.53
CA ILE A 308 -15.05 -6.50 15.22
C ILE A 308 -14.03 -7.50 15.82
N ASP A 309 -12.72 -7.24 15.69
CA ASP A 309 -11.68 -8.08 16.31
C ASP A 309 -11.86 -8.15 17.83
N ARG A 310 -12.03 -7.02 18.52
CA ARG A 310 -12.26 -7.00 19.98
C ARG A 310 -13.50 -7.78 20.40
N LEU A 311 -14.61 -7.63 19.68
CA LEU A 311 -15.88 -8.31 20.00
C LEU A 311 -15.75 -9.83 19.78
N LEU A 312 -15.20 -10.24 18.65
CA LEU A 312 -15.06 -11.67 18.32
C LEU A 312 -13.98 -12.37 19.15
N ARG A 313 -12.89 -11.69 19.51
CA ARG A 313 -11.83 -12.27 20.34
C ARG A 313 -12.32 -12.71 21.72
N ARG A 314 -13.35 -12.07 22.26
CA ARG A 314 -13.98 -12.50 23.51
C ARG A 314 -14.59 -13.90 23.41
N ARG A 315 -15.05 -14.32 22.23
CA ARG A 315 -15.68 -15.63 22.00
C ARG A 315 -14.80 -16.61 21.23
N LEU A 316 -14.06 -16.14 20.25
CA LEU A 316 -13.30 -16.99 19.32
C LEU A 316 -11.79 -17.01 19.59
N GLN A 317 -11.29 -16.17 20.50
CA GLN A 317 -9.86 -16.07 20.85
C GLN A 317 -8.95 -15.98 19.61
N ALA A 318 -7.99 -16.91 19.44
CA ALA A 318 -7.04 -16.94 18.31
C ALA A 318 -7.72 -17.18 16.94
N ARG A 319 -8.97 -17.66 16.92
CA ARG A 319 -9.75 -17.90 15.70
C ARG A 319 -10.42 -16.63 15.15
N ALA A 320 -10.49 -15.55 15.95
CA ALA A 320 -11.27 -14.34 15.60
C ALA A 320 -10.79 -13.70 14.31
N ARG A 321 -9.51 -13.45 14.16
CA ARG A 321 -8.94 -12.77 12.99
C ARG A 321 -9.10 -13.55 11.69
N PRO A 322 -8.73 -14.85 11.62
CA PRO A 322 -9.03 -15.66 10.44
C PRO A 322 -10.52 -15.74 10.12
N ALA A 323 -11.39 -15.78 11.14
CA ALA A 323 -12.83 -15.79 10.94
C ALA A 323 -13.36 -14.48 10.34
N VAL A 324 -12.84 -13.31 10.76
CA VAL A 324 -13.17 -12.01 10.15
C VAL A 324 -12.72 -11.96 8.69
N MET A 325 -11.52 -12.44 8.39
CA MET A 325 -11.04 -12.52 6.98
C MET A 325 -11.93 -13.43 6.13
N ALA A 326 -12.29 -14.61 6.64
CA ALA A 326 -13.17 -15.54 5.94
C ALA A 326 -14.56 -14.95 5.71
N ALA A 327 -15.14 -14.28 6.73
CA ALA A 327 -16.42 -13.61 6.62
C ALA A 327 -16.38 -12.43 5.63
N GLY A 328 -15.33 -11.61 5.69
CA GLY A 328 -15.14 -10.50 4.75
C GLY A 328 -15.03 -10.99 3.30
N ALA A 329 -14.25 -12.04 3.05
CA ALA A 329 -14.16 -12.65 1.73
C ALA A 329 -15.50 -13.25 1.28
N ALA A 330 -16.20 -13.98 2.17
CA ALA A 330 -17.50 -14.58 1.87
C ALA A 330 -18.57 -13.54 1.54
N LEU A 331 -18.64 -12.46 2.32
CA LEU A 331 -19.61 -11.37 2.09
C LEU A 331 -19.29 -10.55 0.84
N SER A 332 -18.03 -10.52 0.41
CA SER A 332 -17.60 -9.85 -0.83
C SER A 332 -17.89 -10.67 -2.08
N LEU A 333 -18.11 -11.99 -1.98
CA LEU A 333 -18.42 -12.87 -3.13
C LEU A 333 -19.64 -12.42 -3.92
N PRO A 334 -20.83 -12.17 -3.31
CA PRO A 334 -21.99 -11.70 -4.06
C PRO A 334 -21.75 -10.35 -4.71
N CYS A 335 -20.99 -9.44 -4.09
CA CYS A 335 -20.63 -8.17 -4.69
C CYS A 335 -19.81 -8.37 -5.96
N ALA A 336 -18.79 -9.24 -5.93
CA ALA A 336 -17.98 -9.56 -7.11
C ALA A 336 -18.80 -10.25 -8.22
N ALA A 337 -19.68 -11.18 -7.86
CA ALA A 337 -20.52 -11.91 -8.81
C ALA A 337 -21.57 -11.01 -9.48
N LEU A 338 -22.17 -10.09 -8.72
CA LEU A 338 -23.24 -9.20 -9.20
C LEU A 338 -22.69 -7.98 -9.99
N LEU A 339 -21.39 -7.69 -9.90
CA LEU A 339 -20.82 -6.51 -10.54
C LEU A 339 -21.05 -6.51 -12.07
N GLY A 340 -20.90 -7.66 -12.72
CA GLY A 340 -21.14 -7.83 -14.16
C GLY A 340 -22.60 -7.69 -14.59
N LEU A 341 -23.54 -7.76 -13.64
CA LEU A 341 -24.99 -7.66 -13.84
C LEU A 341 -25.54 -6.28 -13.49
N ALA A 342 -24.71 -5.33 -13.09
CA ALA A 342 -25.14 -3.97 -12.76
C ALA A 342 -25.86 -3.33 -13.95
N ALA A 343 -27.02 -2.74 -13.69
CA ALA A 343 -27.88 -2.13 -14.70
C ALA A 343 -27.40 -0.72 -15.10
N ASP A 344 -26.82 0.01 -14.13
CA ASP A 344 -26.33 1.38 -14.31
C ASP A 344 -25.09 1.65 -13.48
N THR A 345 -24.52 2.85 -13.69
CA THR A 345 -23.31 3.31 -12.97
C THR A 345 -23.51 3.42 -11.46
N HIS A 346 -24.68 3.87 -10.99
CA HIS A 346 -24.94 4.04 -9.56
C HIS A 346 -24.99 2.70 -8.84
N GLN A 347 -25.68 1.71 -9.43
CA GLN A 347 -25.70 0.35 -8.89
C GLN A 347 -24.30 -0.28 -8.87
N ALA A 348 -23.53 -0.13 -9.93
CA ALA A 348 -22.15 -0.61 -9.98
C ALA A 348 -21.27 0.04 -8.89
N LEU A 349 -21.37 1.37 -8.71
CA LEU A 349 -20.63 2.08 -7.66
C LEU A 349 -21.06 1.68 -6.25
N ALA A 350 -22.35 1.41 -6.01
CA ALA A 350 -22.84 0.91 -4.73
C ALA A 350 -22.26 -0.49 -4.42
N ILE A 351 -22.25 -1.39 -5.41
CA ILE A 351 -21.61 -2.71 -5.30
C ILE A 351 -20.11 -2.58 -5.00
N VAL A 352 -19.42 -1.69 -5.72
CA VAL A 352 -17.98 -1.40 -5.51
C VAL A 352 -17.73 -0.87 -4.09
N ALA A 353 -18.56 0.07 -3.60
CA ALA A 353 -18.42 0.62 -2.27
C ALA A 353 -18.53 -0.46 -1.18
N LEU A 354 -19.54 -1.33 -1.29
CA LEU A 354 -19.73 -2.44 -0.35
C LEU A 354 -18.59 -3.46 -0.45
N PHE A 355 -18.17 -3.83 -1.67
CA PHE A 355 -17.04 -4.72 -1.92
C PHE A 355 -15.75 -4.19 -1.27
N LEU A 356 -15.41 -2.93 -1.52
CA LEU A 356 -14.21 -2.31 -0.95
C LEU A 356 -14.27 -2.20 0.57
N LEU A 357 -15.42 -1.84 1.14
CA LEU A 357 -15.58 -1.79 2.59
C LEU A 357 -15.30 -3.15 3.25
N LEU A 358 -15.93 -4.20 2.74
CA LEU A 358 -15.79 -5.56 3.28
C LEU A 358 -14.37 -6.10 3.15
N THR A 359 -13.77 -5.92 1.97
CA THR A 359 -12.38 -6.35 1.72
C THR A 359 -11.38 -5.52 2.49
N CYS A 360 -11.56 -4.20 2.66
CA CYS A 360 -10.69 -3.35 3.47
C CYS A 360 -10.73 -3.73 4.96
N ILE A 361 -11.91 -4.07 5.51
CA ILE A 361 -12.03 -4.59 6.89
C ILE A 361 -11.22 -5.88 7.05
N ALA A 362 -11.32 -6.82 6.10
CA ALA A 362 -10.56 -8.06 6.11
C ALA A 362 -9.04 -7.81 6.00
N ASN A 363 -8.63 -6.94 5.09
CA ASN A 363 -7.22 -6.59 4.86
C ASN A 363 -6.57 -5.88 6.06
N ALA A 364 -7.33 -5.09 6.83
CA ALA A 364 -6.82 -4.36 7.98
C ALA A 364 -6.21 -5.27 9.07
N LEU A 365 -6.61 -6.55 9.13
CA LEU A 365 -6.11 -7.52 10.12
C LEU A 365 -4.85 -8.28 9.67
N ILE A 366 -4.49 -8.22 8.39
CA ILE A 366 -3.37 -8.98 7.81
C ILE A 366 -2.04 -8.69 8.51
N PRO A 367 -1.62 -7.43 8.75
CA PRO A 367 -0.35 -7.15 9.40
C PRO A 367 -0.26 -7.76 10.80
N THR A 368 -1.36 -7.70 11.55
CA THR A 368 -1.41 -8.26 12.92
C THR A 368 -1.38 -9.79 12.90
N MET A 369 -2.07 -10.43 11.93
CA MET A 369 -2.02 -11.89 11.76
C MET A 369 -0.61 -12.35 11.39
N LEU A 370 0.09 -11.60 10.55
CA LEU A 370 1.47 -11.90 10.18
C LEU A 370 2.41 -11.77 11.40
N GLN A 371 2.20 -10.74 12.24
CA GLN A 371 2.95 -10.56 13.48
C GLN A 371 2.73 -11.71 14.49
N ASP A 372 1.48 -12.21 14.56
CA ASP A 372 1.14 -13.34 15.43
C ASP A 372 1.74 -14.67 14.94
N LEU A 373 1.93 -14.81 13.62
CA LEU A 373 2.46 -16.03 13.02
C LEU A 373 3.98 -16.13 13.15
N LEU A 374 4.69 -15.00 13.19
CA LEU A 374 6.14 -14.96 13.06
C LEU A 374 6.85 -14.76 14.41
N PRO A 375 7.89 -15.54 14.72
CA PRO A 375 8.77 -15.29 15.85
C PRO A 375 9.51 -13.95 15.69
N ALA A 376 9.86 -13.32 16.82
CA ALA A 376 10.37 -11.94 16.84
C ALA A 376 11.68 -11.77 16.04
N ASP A 377 12.57 -12.76 16.08
CA ASP A 377 13.88 -12.79 15.41
C ASP A 377 13.78 -12.91 13.87
N LEU A 378 12.70 -13.52 13.35
CA LEU A 378 12.47 -13.69 11.92
C LEU A 378 11.53 -12.64 11.33
N ARG A 379 10.85 -11.84 12.17
CA ARG A 379 9.73 -10.97 11.77
C ARG A 379 10.08 -10.02 10.63
N ALA A 380 11.16 -9.25 10.75
CA ALA A 380 11.54 -8.27 9.73
C ALA A 380 11.85 -8.92 8.36
N ARG A 381 12.58 -10.04 8.38
CA ARG A 381 12.96 -10.78 7.15
C ARG A 381 11.75 -11.41 6.48
N CYS A 382 10.85 -12.01 7.26
CA CYS A 382 9.62 -12.62 6.75
C CYS A 382 8.64 -11.57 6.24
N PHE A 383 8.56 -10.37 6.86
CA PHE A 383 7.77 -9.26 6.33
C PHE A 383 8.27 -8.79 4.95
N ALA A 384 9.59 -8.73 4.75
CA ALA A 384 10.16 -8.37 3.44
C ALA A 384 9.78 -9.39 2.36
N ILE A 385 9.89 -10.69 2.66
CA ILE A 385 9.46 -11.77 1.75
C ILE A 385 7.96 -11.70 1.49
N TYR A 386 7.16 -11.53 2.53
CA TYR A 386 5.72 -11.38 2.41
C TYR A 386 5.34 -10.20 1.50
N SER A 387 5.99 -9.05 1.68
CA SER A 387 5.71 -7.86 0.85
C SER A 387 5.94 -8.12 -0.63
N PHE A 388 7.00 -8.85 -0.99
CA PHE A 388 7.26 -9.24 -2.37
C PHE A 388 6.23 -10.25 -2.89
N VAL A 389 5.92 -11.28 -2.11
CA VAL A 389 4.93 -12.30 -2.47
C VAL A 389 3.55 -11.67 -2.67
N ILE A 390 3.11 -10.80 -1.76
CA ILE A 390 1.81 -10.15 -1.89
C ILE A 390 1.78 -9.18 -3.08
N ALA A 391 2.89 -8.51 -3.40
CA ALA A 391 2.98 -7.68 -4.61
C ALA A 391 2.81 -8.51 -5.89
N ALA A 392 3.33 -9.72 -5.94
CA ALA A 392 3.09 -10.64 -7.05
C ALA A 392 1.59 -11.00 -7.18
N PHE A 393 0.91 -11.31 -6.08
CA PHE A 393 -0.55 -11.53 -6.09
C PHE A 393 -1.32 -10.28 -6.49
N CYS A 394 -0.95 -9.11 -5.97
CA CYS A 394 -1.56 -7.84 -6.36
C CYS A 394 -1.43 -7.58 -7.87
N SER A 395 -0.30 -7.94 -8.48
CA SER A 395 -0.08 -7.73 -9.91
C SER A 395 -0.95 -8.63 -10.80
N LEU A 396 -1.32 -9.82 -10.31
CA LEU A 396 -2.16 -10.76 -11.07
C LEU A 396 -3.58 -10.24 -11.27
N GLY A 397 -4.14 -9.50 -10.32
CA GLY A 397 -5.52 -9.00 -10.39
C GLY A 397 -5.84 -8.28 -11.70
N PRO A 398 -5.21 -7.13 -11.99
CA PRO A 398 -5.49 -6.35 -13.19
C PRO A 398 -5.06 -7.07 -14.48
N VAL A 399 -3.97 -7.85 -14.45
CA VAL A 399 -3.51 -8.63 -15.61
C VAL A 399 -4.55 -9.67 -16.01
N LEU A 400 -5.04 -10.44 -15.05
CA LEU A 400 -6.05 -11.47 -15.30
C LEU A 400 -7.40 -10.86 -15.73
N SER A 401 -7.83 -9.75 -15.08
CA SER A 401 -9.07 -9.06 -15.46
C SER A 401 -9.02 -8.56 -16.91
N GLY A 402 -7.90 -7.95 -17.30
CA GLY A 402 -7.70 -7.51 -18.69
C GLY A 402 -7.66 -8.69 -19.67
N ALA A 403 -6.92 -9.74 -19.33
CA ALA A 403 -6.81 -10.93 -20.22
C ALA A 403 -8.14 -11.67 -20.37
N VAL A 404 -8.95 -11.78 -19.31
CA VAL A 404 -10.28 -12.37 -19.36
C VAL A 404 -11.22 -11.50 -20.21
N SER A 405 -11.11 -10.15 -20.09
CA SER A 405 -11.89 -9.21 -20.89
C SER A 405 -11.62 -9.39 -22.39
N ASP A 406 -10.35 -9.41 -22.78
CA ASP A 406 -9.96 -9.51 -24.19
C ASP A 406 -10.28 -10.87 -24.82
N ARG A 407 -10.15 -11.97 -24.05
CA ARG A 407 -10.21 -13.33 -24.61
C ARG A 407 -11.54 -14.07 -24.41
N LEU A 408 -12.21 -13.81 -23.27
CA LEU A 408 -13.35 -14.65 -22.83
C LEU A 408 -14.64 -13.85 -22.67
N ALA A 409 -14.56 -12.57 -22.29
CA ALA A 409 -15.75 -11.79 -21.96
C ALA A 409 -16.20 -10.82 -23.07
N GLY A 410 -15.61 -10.89 -24.26
CA GLY A 410 -15.99 -10.02 -25.39
C GLY A 410 -15.86 -8.53 -25.09
N GLY A 411 -14.90 -8.11 -24.27
CA GLY A 411 -14.68 -6.73 -23.86
C GLY A 411 -15.53 -6.28 -22.66
N ASN A 412 -16.34 -7.17 -22.04
CA ASN A 412 -17.10 -6.84 -20.83
C ASN A 412 -16.19 -6.89 -19.59
N LEU A 413 -15.58 -5.76 -19.27
CA LEU A 413 -14.59 -5.66 -18.20
C LEU A 413 -15.22 -5.80 -16.79
N LEU A 414 -16.49 -5.39 -16.58
CA LEU A 414 -17.20 -5.61 -15.31
C LEU A 414 -17.37 -7.11 -15.01
N LEU A 415 -17.76 -7.89 -16.04
CA LEU A 415 -17.85 -9.33 -15.91
C LEU A 415 -16.49 -9.98 -15.66
N SER A 416 -15.45 -9.48 -16.33
CA SER A 416 -14.08 -9.99 -16.19
C SER A 416 -13.50 -9.75 -14.80
N ILE A 417 -13.75 -8.58 -14.22
CA ILE A 417 -13.40 -8.27 -12.82
C ILE A 417 -14.05 -9.28 -11.87
N GLY A 418 -15.36 -9.53 -12.05
CA GLY A 418 -16.09 -10.52 -11.26
C GLY A 418 -15.54 -11.95 -11.44
N ALA A 419 -15.26 -12.35 -12.69
CA ALA A 419 -14.72 -13.67 -13.01
C ALA A 419 -13.33 -13.94 -12.40
N VAL A 420 -12.53 -12.91 -12.17
CA VAL A 420 -11.23 -13.01 -11.48
C VAL A 420 -11.40 -12.89 -9.97
N ALA A 421 -12.23 -11.97 -9.49
CA ALA A 421 -12.40 -11.72 -8.07
C ALA A 421 -13.10 -12.89 -7.34
N VAL A 422 -14.10 -13.54 -7.96
CA VAL A 422 -14.87 -14.64 -7.33
C VAL A 422 -13.95 -15.83 -6.95
N PRO A 423 -13.18 -16.45 -7.86
CA PRO A 423 -12.29 -17.53 -7.47
C PRO A 423 -11.20 -17.10 -6.49
N ALA A 424 -10.68 -15.88 -6.61
CA ALA A 424 -9.71 -15.34 -5.67
C ALA A 424 -10.30 -15.19 -4.25
N LEU A 425 -11.54 -14.69 -4.12
CA LEU A 425 -12.26 -14.61 -2.85
C LEU A 425 -12.62 -15.99 -2.29
N LEU A 426 -12.94 -16.97 -3.14
CA LEU A 426 -13.16 -18.35 -2.69
C LEU A 426 -11.89 -18.94 -2.08
N VAL A 427 -10.73 -18.74 -2.72
CA VAL A 427 -9.42 -19.14 -2.14
C VAL A 427 -9.18 -18.42 -0.82
N ALA A 428 -9.44 -17.12 -0.74
CA ALA A 428 -9.28 -16.35 0.49
C ALA A 428 -10.19 -16.86 1.61
N MET A 429 -11.48 -17.07 1.31
CA MET A 429 -12.48 -17.58 2.24
C MET A 429 -12.12 -18.96 2.78
N LEU A 430 -11.77 -19.89 1.89
CA LEU A 430 -11.43 -21.27 2.27
C LEU A 430 -10.14 -21.32 3.07
N SER A 431 -9.11 -20.59 2.66
CA SER A 431 -7.82 -20.55 3.36
C SER A 431 -7.97 -19.93 4.76
N ALA A 432 -8.66 -18.81 4.89
CA ALA A 432 -8.95 -18.17 6.17
C ALA A 432 -9.88 -19.03 7.04
N GLY A 433 -10.92 -19.65 6.46
CA GLY A 433 -11.83 -20.56 7.15
C GLY A 433 -11.13 -21.80 7.73
N LEU A 434 -10.25 -22.44 6.95
CA LEU A 434 -9.44 -23.57 7.41
C LEU A 434 -8.46 -23.16 8.51
N SER A 435 -7.90 -21.95 8.45
CA SER A 435 -7.07 -21.40 9.52
C SER A 435 -7.86 -21.13 10.81
N ALA A 436 -9.14 -20.73 10.69
CA ALA A 436 -10.02 -20.54 11.83
C ALA A 436 -10.48 -21.85 12.47
N TRP A 437 -10.72 -22.89 11.67
CA TRP A 437 -11.22 -24.19 12.16
C TRP A 437 -10.14 -24.96 12.94
N ARG A 438 -8.92 -24.99 12.44
CA ARG A 438 -7.82 -25.69 13.07
C ARG A 438 -6.74 -24.67 13.47
N PRO A 439 -6.87 -23.98 14.59
CA PRO A 439 -5.77 -23.19 15.11
C PRO A 439 -4.64 -24.17 15.38
N GLY A 440 -3.54 -24.04 14.63
CA GLY A 440 -2.34 -24.80 14.92
C GLY A 440 -1.98 -24.62 16.39
N GLU A 441 -1.02 -25.38 16.91
CA GLU A 441 -0.57 -25.44 18.31
C GLU A 441 -0.15 -24.09 18.95
N ARG A 442 -0.77 -23.01 18.53
CA ARG A 442 -0.54 -21.62 18.99
C ARG A 442 -0.75 -21.42 20.50
N SER A 443 -1.39 -22.40 21.18
CA SER A 443 -1.63 -22.31 22.62
C SER A 443 -0.36 -22.45 23.46
N HIS A 444 0.69 -23.10 22.95
CA HIS A 444 1.90 -23.35 23.71
C HIS A 444 2.89 -22.19 23.76
N LEU A 445 2.91 -21.34 22.71
CA LEU A 445 3.80 -20.15 22.67
C LEU A 445 3.27 -18.98 23.50
N ALA A 446 1.95 -18.80 23.54
CA ALA A 446 1.32 -17.77 24.37
C ALA A 446 1.36 -18.12 25.87
N THR A 447 1.29 -19.41 26.22
CA THR A 447 1.38 -19.89 27.62
C THR A 447 2.80 -19.85 28.16
N ALA A 448 3.81 -20.07 27.32
CA ALA A 448 5.22 -19.95 27.70
C ALA A 448 5.65 -18.49 27.95
N ALA A 449 5.04 -17.52 27.24
CA ALA A 449 5.30 -16.09 27.44
C ALA A 449 4.56 -15.48 28.66
N SER A 450 3.55 -16.16 29.20
CA SER A 450 2.83 -15.73 30.42
C SER A 450 3.33 -16.43 31.68
N ALA A 451 4.30 -17.35 31.58
CA ALA A 451 4.88 -18.11 32.68
C ALA A 451 6.32 -17.67 33.03
N VAL A 452 6.82 -16.58 32.37
CA VAL A 452 8.04 -15.83 32.70
C VAL A 452 7.64 -14.42 33.06
#